data_2733778585921f0b860a1243ff587c65
#
_entry.id   2733778585921f0b860a1243ff587c65
#
_cell.length_a   1.000
_cell.length_b   1.000
_cell.length_c   1.000
_cell.angle_alpha   90.00
_cell.angle_beta   90.00
_cell.angle_gamma   90.00
#
_symmetry.space_group_name_H-M   'P 1'
#
loop_
_entity.id
_entity.type
_entity.pdbx_description
1 polymer ?
#
loop_
_entity_poly.entity_id
_entity_poly.type
_entity_poly.pdbx_seq_one_letter_code
_entity_poly.pdbx_strand_id
1 'polypeptide(L)'
;MNKSLSFKIIGGDARQIYLARLLKGDGHDVILYGINPELCPEIDTVKDFPKPGESDIVVLPLPAFADDEMINAPLFDKPVHVSELKASICPGQLLVAGLLPRSFFEWSEKNGIHTTDYFIREEMAVLNAVPAAE
;
A
#
# COMPACT_ATOMS: atom_id res chain seq x y z
N MET A 1 15.13 6.62 -20.59
CA MET A 1 14.47 7.70 -19.86
C MET A 1 13.55 7.13 -18.78
N ASN A 2 13.74 7.51 -17.57
CA ASN A 2 12.95 6.99 -16.46
C ASN A 2 11.60 7.70 -16.39
N LYS A 3 10.57 6.92 -16.44
CA LYS A 3 9.22 7.43 -16.29
C LYS A 3 8.89 7.48 -14.81
N SER A 4 8.46 8.63 -14.31
CA SER A 4 8.01 8.73 -12.94
C SER A 4 6.62 8.10 -12.80
N LEU A 5 6.40 7.45 -11.69
CA LEU A 5 5.12 6.84 -11.34
C LEU A 5 4.49 7.62 -10.18
N SER A 6 3.20 7.49 -10.03
CA SER A 6 2.51 8.07 -8.88
C SER A 6 2.12 6.96 -7.90
N PHE A 7 2.45 7.19 -6.64
CA PHE A 7 2.21 6.23 -5.56
C PHE A 7 1.32 6.85 -4.51
N LYS A 8 0.33 6.09 -4.07
CA LYS A 8 -0.44 6.40 -2.86
C LYS A 8 -0.06 5.39 -1.80
N ILE A 9 0.56 5.84 -0.74
CA ILE A 9 0.93 4.99 0.38
C ILE A 9 -0.08 5.21 1.49
N ILE A 10 -0.71 4.13 1.94
CA ILE A 10 -1.82 4.21 2.88
C ILE A 10 -1.48 3.46 4.16
N GLY A 11 -1.56 4.16 5.28
CA GLY A 11 -1.41 3.57 6.60
C GLY A 11 -0.01 3.04 6.89
N GLY A 12 0.06 2.15 7.87
CA GLY A 12 1.30 1.49 8.25
C GLY A 12 2.12 2.24 9.28
N ASP A 13 3.33 1.77 9.47
CA ASP A 13 4.25 2.29 10.46
C ASP A 13 5.44 2.99 9.78
N ALA A 14 6.55 3.12 10.52
CA ALA A 14 7.74 3.81 10.01
C ALA A 14 8.28 3.22 8.70
N ARG A 15 7.99 1.96 8.42
CA ARG A 15 8.43 1.32 7.16
C ARG A 15 7.77 1.99 5.95
N GLN A 16 6.51 2.41 6.10
CA GLN A 16 5.81 3.13 5.03
C GLN A 16 6.40 4.52 4.82
N ILE A 17 6.80 5.19 5.89
CA ILE A 17 7.47 6.48 5.79
C ILE A 17 8.81 6.34 5.06
N TYR A 18 9.56 5.31 5.42
CA TYR A 18 10.85 5.04 4.78
C TYR A 18 10.68 4.76 3.28
N LEU A 19 9.69 3.95 2.95
CA LEU A 19 9.37 3.68 1.55
C LEU A 19 9.00 4.95 0.79
N ALA A 20 8.18 5.81 1.40
CA ALA A 20 7.79 7.07 0.78
C ALA A 20 9.01 7.94 0.48
N ARG A 21 9.97 7.99 1.41
CA ARG A 21 11.20 8.76 1.21
C ARG A 21 12.04 8.19 0.08
N LEU A 22 12.15 6.87 0.00
CA LEU A 22 12.89 6.22 -1.08
C LEU A 22 12.28 6.50 -2.45
N LEU A 23 10.97 6.38 -2.55
CA LEU A 23 10.27 6.61 -3.82
C LEU A 23 10.35 8.07 -4.25
N LYS A 24 10.21 8.98 -3.31
CA LYS A 24 10.35 10.40 -3.60
C LYS A 24 11.78 10.73 -4.05
N GLY A 25 12.76 10.14 -3.39
CA GLY A 25 14.16 10.31 -3.76
C GLY A 25 14.48 9.81 -5.15
N ASP A 26 13.74 8.81 -5.62
CA ASP A 26 13.90 8.26 -6.97
C ASP A 26 13.13 9.07 -8.04
N GLY A 27 12.48 10.15 -7.64
CA GLY A 27 11.81 11.03 -8.59
C GLY A 27 10.35 10.69 -8.86
N HIS A 28 9.75 9.84 -8.05
CA HIS A 28 8.33 9.51 -8.19
C HIS A 28 7.45 10.48 -7.42
N ASP A 29 6.20 10.59 -7.82
CA ASP A 29 5.19 11.33 -7.08
C ASP A 29 4.66 10.46 -5.97
N VAL A 30 4.70 10.94 -4.73
CA VAL A 30 4.27 10.16 -3.57
C VAL A 30 3.31 10.98 -2.73
N ILE A 31 2.16 10.38 -2.42
CA ILE A 31 1.17 10.92 -1.51
C ILE A 31 0.96 9.91 -0.39
N LEU A 32 0.89 10.39 0.83
CA LEU A 32 0.74 9.56 2.02
C LEU A 32 -0.60 9.85 2.70
N TYR A 33 -1.33 8.82 3.05
CA TYR A 33 -2.55 8.94 3.83
C TYR A 33 -2.55 7.93 4.97
N GLY A 34 -3.08 8.31 6.12
CA GLY A 34 -3.18 7.39 7.25
C GLY A 34 -1.92 7.35 8.12
N ILE A 35 -1.08 8.38 8.03
CA ILE A 35 0.06 8.60 8.92
C ILE A 35 0.05 10.08 9.28
N ASN A 36 0.28 10.40 10.54
CA ASN A 36 0.31 11.79 10.97
C ASN A 36 1.38 12.57 10.23
N PRO A 37 1.02 13.72 9.61
CA PRO A 37 1.98 14.49 8.81
C PRO A 37 3.18 15.00 9.61
N GLU A 38 3.02 15.16 10.91
CA GLU A 38 4.11 15.61 11.79
C GLU A 38 5.30 14.65 11.80
N LEU A 39 5.05 13.37 11.48
CA LEU A 39 6.10 12.34 11.47
C LEU A 39 6.92 12.34 10.19
N CYS A 40 6.42 12.98 9.15
CA CYS A 40 7.09 13.00 7.84
C CYS A 40 6.77 14.30 7.10
N PRO A 41 7.22 15.46 7.63
CA PRO A 41 6.85 16.75 7.04
C PRO A 41 7.37 16.95 5.61
N GLU A 42 8.39 16.22 5.20
CA GLU A 42 8.95 16.30 3.85
C GLU A 42 8.13 15.52 2.81
N ILE A 43 7.15 14.73 3.24
CA ILE A 43 6.30 13.95 2.32
C ILE A 43 4.92 14.60 2.24
N ASP A 44 4.38 14.68 1.04
CA ASP A 44 3.02 15.21 0.86
C ASP A 44 2.00 14.25 1.46
N THR A 45 1.21 14.76 2.38
CA THR A 45 0.15 14.00 3.02
C THR A 45 -1.20 14.61 2.67
N VAL A 46 -2.23 13.77 2.64
CA VAL A 46 -3.60 14.23 2.39
C VAL A 46 -4.47 13.95 3.60
N LYS A 47 -5.47 14.79 3.81
CA LYS A 47 -6.36 14.69 4.98
C LYS A 47 -7.47 13.68 4.81
N ASP A 48 -7.86 13.44 3.59
CA ASP A 48 -8.95 12.55 3.26
C ASP A 48 -8.45 11.40 2.41
N PHE A 49 -9.20 10.31 2.39
CA PHE A 49 -8.83 9.17 1.57
C PHE A 49 -8.71 9.61 0.11
N PRO A 50 -7.62 9.22 -0.58
CA PRO A 50 -7.39 9.67 -1.96
C PRO A 50 -8.51 9.26 -2.90
N LYS A 51 -8.78 10.11 -3.89
CA LYS A 51 -9.84 9.89 -4.87
C LYS A 51 -9.50 8.73 -5.80
N PRO A 52 -10.52 8.08 -6.39
CA PRO A 52 -10.30 6.98 -7.32
C PRO A 52 -9.44 7.39 -8.52
N GLY A 53 -8.55 6.50 -8.93
CA GLY A 53 -7.82 6.65 -10.18
C GLY A 53 -6.73 7.71 -10.21
N GLU A 54 -6.36 8.27 -9.08
CA GLU A 54 -5.36 9.35 -9.05
C GLU A 54 -3.91 8.87 -9.03
N SER A 55 -3.66 7.57 -8.98
CA SER A 55 -2.30 7.07 -8.92
C SER A 55 -2.14 5.81 -9.75
N ASP A 56 -0.90 5.49 -10.07
CA ASP A 56 -0.57 4.26 -10.77
C ASP A 56 -0.54 3.08 -9.81
N ILE A 57 -0.02 3.30 -8.60
CA ILE A 57 0.22 2.24 -7.63
C ILE A 57 -0.30 2.68 -6.26
N VAL A 58 -1.03 1.78 -5.60
CA VAL A 58 -1.50 1.96 -4.23
C VAL A 58 -0.76 0.96 -3.35
N VAL A 59 -0.10 1.44 -2.30
CA VAL A 59 0.69 0.60 -1.40
C VAL A 59 0.04 0.58 -0.03
N LEU A 60 -0.35 -0.61 0.40
CA LEU A 60 -0.88 -0.86 1.73
C LEU A 60 0.23 -1.33 2.68
N PRO A 61 0.00 -1.27 3.98
CA PRO A 61 1.03 -1.69 4.95
C PRO A 61 1.18 -3.22 5.06
N LEU A 62 2.06 -3.64 5.94
CA LEU A 62 2.26 -5.03 6.30
C LEU A 62 2.13 -5.15 7.83
N PRO A 63 1.16 -5.86 8.37
CA PRO A 63 0.00 -6.43 7.67
C PRO A 63 -0.90 -5.33 7.11
N ALA A 64 -1.59 -5.64 6.02
CA ALA A 64 -2.40 -4.62 5.34
C ALA A 64 -3.59 -4.17 6.19
N PHE A 65 -4.25 -5.12 6.83
CA PHE A 65 -5.45 -4.83 7.62
C PHE A 65 -5.23 -5.12 9.10
N ALA A 66 -5.80 -4.28 9.94
CA ALA A 66 -5.84 -4.52 11.38
C ALA A 66 -6.93 -5.54 11.72
N ASP A 67 -8.05 -5.46 10.99
CA ASP A 67 -9.14 -6.43 11.07
C ASP A 67 -9.89 -6.41 9.74
N ASP A 68 -11.04 -7.08 9.67
CA ASP A 68 -11.81 -7.21 8.42
C ASP A 68 -12.30 -5.87 7.87
N GLU A 69 -12.43 -4.86 8.69
CA GLU A 69 -12.98 -3.56 8.29
C GLU A 69 -11.98 -2.43 8.29
N MET A 70 -10.82 -2.62 8.92
CA MET A 70 -9.87 -1.54 9.15
C MET A 70 -8.52 -1.81 8.55
N ILE A 71 -7.96 -0.80 7.89
CA ILE A 71 -6.58 -0.85 7.42
C ILE A 71 -5.67 -0.58 8.61
N ASN A 72 -4.52 -1.25 8.62
CA ASN A 72 -3.52 -1.11 9.69
C ASN A 72 -2.87 0.28 9.60
N ALA A 73 -3.18 1.15 10.57
CA ALA A 73 -2.67 2.52 10.56
C ALA A 73 -2.32 2.97 11.98
N PRO A 74 -1.28 2.38 12.60
CA PRO A 74 -0.94 2.67 14.00
C PRO A 74 -0.40 4.07 14.23
N LEU A 75 0.06 4.77 13.19
CA LEU A 75 0.61 6.10 13.31
C LEU A 75 -0.39 7.20 12.93
N PHE A 76 -1.66 6.85 12.91
CA PHE A 76 -2.73 7.78 12.57
C PHE A 76 -3.76 7.80 13.68
N ASP A 77 -4.34 8.96 13.94
CA ASP A 77 -5.29 9.15 15.04
C ASP A 77 -6.75 8.93 14.64
N LYS A 78 -6.98 8.61 13.38
CA LYS A 78 -8.32 8.32 12.87
C LYS A 78 -8.37 6.92 12.28
N PRO A 79 -9.54 6.27 12.28
CA PRO A 79 -9.67 4.98 11.61
C PRO A 79 -9.56 5.12 10.10
N VAL A 80 -8.95 4.13 9.46
CA VAL A 80 -8.87 4.04 8.00
C VAL A 80 -9.65 2.80 7.59
N HIS A 81 -10.77 2.99 6.91
CA HIS A 81 -11.69 1.90 6.61
C HIS A 81 -11.37 1.20 5.30
N VAL A 82 -11.48 -0.13 5.29
CA VAL A 82 -11.32 -0.93 4.07
C VAL A 82 -12.36 -0.53 3.02
N SER A 83 -13.57 -0.15 3.45
CA SER A 83 -14.62 0.31 2.54
C SER A 83 -14.20 1.54 1.74
N GLU A 84 -13.44 2.45 2.35
CA GLU A 84 -12.91 3.62 1.66
C GLU A 84 -11.90 3.22 0.58
N LEU A 85 -11.06 2.23 0.88
CA LEU A 85 -10.13 1.69 -0.10
C LEU A 85 -10.86 1.09 -1.28
N LYS A 86 -11.88 0.26 -1.01
CA LYS A 86 -12.67 -0.37 -2.07
C LYS A 86 -13.36 0.66 -2.96
N ALA A 87 -13.78 1.79 -2.37
CA ALA A 87 -14.42 2.86 -3.12
C ALA A 87 -13.42 3.70 -3.94
N SER A 88 -12.15 3.68 -3.57
CA SER A 88 -11.15 4.54 -4.21
C SER A 88 -10.26 3.85 -5.22
N ILE A 89 -10.15 2.53 -5.17
CA ILE A 89 -9.27 1.81 -6.09
C ILE A 89 -10.02 1.44 -7.36
N CYS A 90 -9.34 1.60 -8.50
CA CYS A 90 -9.95 1.38 -9.82
C CYS A 90 -9.17 0.35 -10.62
N PRO A 91 -9.85 -0.34 -11.56
CA PRO A 91 -9.14 -1.18 -12.53
C PRO A 91 -8.07 -0.35 -13.25
N GLY A 92 -6.92 -0.96 -13.48
CA GLY A 92 -5.78 -0.26 -14.08
C GLY A 92 -4.75 0.21 -13.08
N GLN A 93 -5.11 0.26 -11.80
CA GLN A 93 -4.14 0.53 -10.75
C GLN A 93 -3.55 -0.79 -10.25
N LEU A 94 -2.30 -0.73 -9.78
CA LEU A 94 -1.67 -1.86 -9.11
C LEU A 94 -1.82 -1.67 -7.61
N LEU A 95 -2.34 -2.66 -6.92
CA LEU A 95 -2.42 -2.65 -5.46
C LEU A 95 -1.33 -3.57 -4.90
N VAL A 96 -0.47 -3.02 -4.06
CA VAL A 96 0.63 -3.75 -3.43
C VAL A 96 0.38 -3.78 -1.94
N ALA A 97 0.46 -4.95 -1.34
CA ALA A 97 0.17 -5.10 0.08
C ALA A 97 0.89 -6.31 0.65
N GLY A 98 0.83 -6.46 1.96
CA GLY A 98 1.34 -7.64 2.64
C GLY A 98 0.31 -8.22 3.59
N LEU A 99 0.17 -9.55 3.57
CA LEU A 99 -0.78 -10.28 4.43
C LEU A 99 -2.22 -9.84 4.23
N LEU A 100 -2.66 -9.84 2.97
CA LEU A 100 -4.06 -9.55 2.64
C LEU A 100 -4.94 -10.76 2.94
N PRO A 101 -6.15 -10.53 3.49
CA PRO A 101 -7.13 -11.60 3.64
C PRO A 101 -7.56 -12.14 2.27
N ARG A 102 -7.86 -13.42 2.23
CA ARG A 102 -8.32 -14.07 1.00
C ARG A 102 -9.58 -13.42 0.44
N SER A 103 -10.48 -13.01 1.32
CA SER A 103 -11.71 -12.34 0.91
C SER A 103 -11.43 -11.07 0.10
N PHE A 104 -10.40 -10.33 0.47
CA PHE A 104 -10.02 -9.14 -0.27
C PHE A 104 -9.45 -9.48 -1.65
N PHE A 105 -8.63 -10.52 -1.74
CA PHE A 105 -8.13 -10.98 -3.03
C PHE A 105 -9.27 -11.37 -3.97
N GLU A 106 -10.24 -12.10 -3.45
CA GLU A 106 -11.41 -12.49 -4.24
C GLU A 106 -12.19 -11.28 -4.71
N TRP A 107 -12.37 -10.29 -3.84
CA TRP A 107 -13.04 -9.05 -4.20
C TRP A 107 -12.27 -8.34 -5.33
N SER A 108 -10.96 -8.24 -5.20
CA SER A 108 -10.13 -7.52 -6.17
C SER A 108 -10.18 -8.21 -7.54
N GLU A 109 -10.15 -9.52 -7.59
CA GLU A 109 -10.26 -10.26 -8.85
C GLU A 109 -11.60 -10.01 -9.52
N LYS A 110 -12.69 -10.03 -8.75
CA LYS A 110 -14.02 -9.77 -9.29
C LYS A 110 -14.17 -8.37 -9.85
N ASN A 111 -13.41 -7.43 -9.35
CA ASN A 111 -13.50 -6.03 -9.75
C ASN A 111 -12.39 -5.62 -10.73
N GLY A 112 -11.62 -6.58 -11.23
CA GLY A 112 -10.60 -6.31 -12.22
C GLY A 112 -9.40 -5.53 -11.70
N ILE A 113 -9.13 -5.62 -10.40
CA ILE A 113 -8.02 -4.92 -9.77
C ILE A 113 -6.84 -5.86 -9.64
N HIS A 114 -5.69 -5.43 -10.17
CA HIS A 114 -4.46 -6.22 -10.06
C HIS A 114 -3.85 -6.03 -8.68
N THR A 115 -3.79 -7.10 -7.90
CA THR A 115 -3.31 -7.06 -6.52
C THR A 115 -2.14 -8.02 -6.35
N THR A 116 -1.07 -7.52 -5.74
CA THR A 116 0.13 -8.30 -5.42
C THR A 116 0.35 -8.26 -3.92
N ASP A 117 0.47 -9.46 -3.32
CA ASP A 117 0.85 -9.57 -1.91
C ASP A 117 2.33 -9.89 -1.84
N TYR A 118 3.14 -8.87 -1.52
CA TYR A 118 4.59 -9.02 -1.52
C TYR A 118 5.09 -9.93 -0.39
N PHE A 119 4.31 -10.10 0.68
CA PHE A 119 4.70 -11.01 1.75
C PHE A 119 4.67 -12.46 1.26
N ILE A 120 3.62 -12.83 0.55
CA ILE A 120 3.52 -14.18 0.00
C ILE A 120 4.64 -14.43 -1.01
N ARG A 121 4.89 -13.46 -1.90
CA ARG A 121 5.96 -13.58 -2.88
C ARG A 121 7.33 -13.72 -2.23
N GLU A 122 7.60 -12.92 -1.21
CA GLU A 122 8.86 -12.97 -0.48
C GLU A 122 9.03 -14.30 0.24
N GLU A 123 7.98 -14.79 0.88
CA GLU A 123 7.98 -16.09 1.53
C GLU A 123 8.26 -17.20 0.54
N MET A 124 7.61 -17.18 -0.60
CA MET A 124 7.85 -18.18 -1.64
C MET A 124 9.28 -18.11 -2.17
N ALA A 125 9.81 -16.92 -2.33
CA ALA A 125 11.19 -16.74 -2.76
C ALA A 125 12.17 -17.33 -1.75
N VAL A 126 11.91 -17.11 -0.46
CA VAL A 126 12.73 -17.68 0.61
C VAL A 126 12.65 -19.19 0.60
N LEU A 127 11.44 -19.74 0.46
CA LEU A 127 11.27 -21.20 0.43
C LEU A 127 11.96 -21.83 -0.79
N ASN A 128 11.93 -21.15 -1.91
CA ASN A 128 12.61 -21.63 -3.11
C ASN A 128 14.12 -21.51 -3.01
N ALA A 129 14.59 -20.51 -2.28
CA ALA A 129 16.02 -20.26 -2.14
C ALA A 129 16.70 -21.18 -1.13
N VAL A 130 15.97 -21.59 -0.10
CA VAL A 130 16.54 -22.41 0.96
C VAL A 130 17.16 -23.72 0.43
N PRO A 131 16.47 -24.52 -0.39
CA PRO A 131 17.11 -25.72 -0.94
C PRO A 131 18.33 -25.41 -1.81
N ALA A 132 18.27 -24.30 -2.52
CA ALA A 132 19.40 -23.92 -3.38
C ALA A 132 20.60 -23.44 -2.57
N ALA A 133 20.33 -22.84 -1.42
CA ALA A 133 21.37 -22.32 -0.55
C ALA A 133 22.11 -23.41 0.20
N GLU A 134 21.50 -24.54 0.36
CA GLU A 134 22.10 -25.68 1.02
C GLU A 134 22.91 -26.53 0.06
#